data_0db07227c4b61bfbb24d3504124d6cce
#
_entry.id   0db07227c4b61bfbb24d3504124d6cce
#
_cell.length_a   1.000
_cell.length_b   1.000
_cell.length_c   1.000
_cell.angle_alpha   90.00
_cell.angle_beta   90.00
_cell.angle_gamma   90.00
#
_symmetry.space_group_name_H-M   'P 1'
#
loop_
_entity.id
_entity.type
_entity.pdbx_description
1 polymer ?
#
loop_
_entity_poly.entity_id
_entity_poly.type
_entity_poly.pdbx_seq_one_letter_code
_entity_poly.pdbx_strand_id
1 'polypeptide(L)'
;MDTIDLLLSEKAISNGAKIAFKGRDHNFFTYADLAEKALQFAQMLRDRGVVKEDRVAIIMRQGTNAGVAFLAVASYCIAAPLNPAATRSDLLSWLTDLSPVCVIVDSDADDSIVLTARELKIPTIPFDVFFDAPQHNYPQPLLPTQPGDTALILHTSGTTAKAKMVPLTHANLMASARNVTEVLRLDIDDTCLCIMPFFHIHGIVGSLLATLLRRGTILVPEAFEPEIFFRILHEHRPTWYSAVPTLHQRILSYLDTVPEAALGHVLRLIHSSSAALSPATFARLEEKFGVPVIEAYGMTEAAHQMCSNPLPPGIRKPGSVGLPSGPEIGVVDGAGKFLSPDNEGEIVIRGNNVTSGYLHLPEELQGRLPGGWFRTGDMGRFDPDGYLYISGRLKEIINRGGEKVSPLEVDEALLRHASVAEAVCFGVPHPTLGEDLMAAVVLKTGIEPSRQPLREYLLDTLTPFKVPTRVLILEKIPKSSVGEVQRLKIYDLLKDSIQIRFEEPLTGTEQLVASVFRDAIGPEVGPVGSHDNFFSMGGDSLQATGAAEKLRQSLGILVEPSTIFRYPTAEALGEHLDTRLKEEEIAKILSGLDGMSEEEVRILMETIARDGQQ
;
A
#
# COMPACT_ATOMS: atom_id res chain seq x y z
N MET A 1 -20.64 -15.62 -20.79
CA MET A 1 -21.14 -15.41 -19.41
C MET A 1 -20.82 -13.98 -19.03
N ASP A 2 -21.84 -13.15 -19.00
CA ASP A 2 -21.62 -11.70 -18.79
C ASP A 2 -22.33 -11.18 -17.53
N THR A 3 -22.97 -12.10 -16.76
CA THR A 3 -23.61 -11.78 -15.49
C THR A 3 -23.31 -12.83 -14.42
N ILE A 4 -23.45 -12.48 -13.13
CA ILE A 4 -23.16 -13.38 -12.00
C ILE A 4 -24.21 -14.49 -11.89
N ASP A 5 -25.49 -14.20 -12.14
CA ASP A 5 -26.56 -15.21 -12.14
C ASP A 5 -26.34 -16.28 -13.23
N LEU A 6 -25.95 -15.88 -14.45
CA LEU A 6 -25.56 -16.80 -15.51
C LEU A 6 -24.30 -17.61 -15.13
N LEU A 7 -23.29 -16.98 -14.51
CA LEU A 7 -22.11 -17.69 -14.02
C LEU A 7 -22.53 -18.83 -13.07
N LEU A 8 -23.38 -18.55 -12.09
CA LEU A 8 -23.80 -19.53 -11.09
C LEU A 8 -24.63 -20.65 -11.73
N SER A 9 -25.64 -20.31 -12.53
CA SER A 9 -26.53 -21.29 -13.17
C SER A 9 -25.81 -22.20 -14.16
N GLU A 10 -24.97 -21.66 -15.05
CA GLU A 10 -24.20 -22.47 -16.01
C GLU A 10 -23.19 -23.40 -15.34
N LYS A 11 -22.53 -22.94 -14.24
CA LYS A 11 -21.58 -23.77 -13.51
C LYS A 11 -22.31 -24.88 -12.73
N ALA A 12 -23.47 -24.61 -12.17
CA ALA A 12 -24.30 -25.63 -11.54
C ALA A 12 -24.72 -26.72 -12.54
N ILE A 13 -25.15 -26.34 -13.75
CA ILE A 13 -25.54 -27.30 -14.79
C ILE A 13 -24.34 -28.12 -15.27
N SER A 14 -23.19 -27.49 -15.52
CA SER A 14 -22.03 -28.13 -16.15
C SER A 14 -21.14 -28.92 -15.17
N ASN A 15 -21.19 -28.64 -13.88
CA ASN A 15 -20.31 -29.24 -12.88
C ASN A 15 -20.84 -29.11 -11.43
N GLY A 16 -22.14 -29.32 -11.25
CA GLY A 16 -22.84 -29.04 -10.00
C GLY A 16 -22.27 -29.72 -8.75
N ALA A 17 -21.77 -30.94 -8.89
CA ALA A 17 -21.22 -31.72 -7.76
C ALA A 17 -19.82 -31.26 -7.30
N LYS A 18 -19.11 -30.41 -8.08
CA LYS A 18 -17.80 -29.92 -7.68
C LYS A 18 -17.90 -28.91 -6.57
N ILE A 19 -16.95 -28.96 -5.62
CA ILE A 19 -16.83 -27.98 -4.55
C ILE A 19 -16.43 -26.62 -5.14
N ALA A 20 -17.27 -25.61 -4.91
CA ALA A 20 -17.01 -24.21 -5.25
C ALA A 20 -16.32 -23.47 -4.10
N PHE A 21 -16.86 -23.64 -2.89
CA PHE A 21 -16.30 -23.07 -1.67
C PHE A 21 -15.93 -24.15 -0.66
N LYS A 22 -14.83 -23.92 0.04
CA LYS A 22 -14.42 -24.73 1.17
C LYS A 22 -13.99 -23.81 2.32
N GLY A 23 -14.73 -23.88 3.41
CA GLY A 23 -14.45 -23.19 4.66
C GLY A 23 -13.75 -24.07 5.67
N ARG A 24 -13.72 -23.62 6.92
CA ARG A 24 -13.25 -24.38 8.07
C ARG A 24 -14.23 -25.51 8.42
N ASP A 25 -13.73 -26.56 9.08
CA ASP A 25 -14.54 -27.65 9.68
C ASP A 25 -15.46 -28.39 8.70
N HIS A 26 -14.97 -28.66 7.46
CA HIS A 26 -15.71 -29.36 6.40
C HIS A 26 -16.96 -28.63 5.91
N ASN A 27 -17.16 -27.36 6.26
CA ASN A 27 -18.22 -26.56 5.65
C ASN A 27 -17.84 -26.26 4.19
N PHE A 28 -18.59 -26.82 3.25
CA PHE A 28 -18.36 -26.62 1.82
C PHE A 28 -19.67 -26.41 1.08
N PHE A 29 -19.58 -25.72 -0.03
CA PHE A 29 -20.68 -25.57 -1.00
C PHE A 29 -20.20 -26.09 -2.33
N THR A 30 -21.00 -26.96 -2.94
CA THR A 30 -20.82 -27.33 -4.35
C THR A 30 -21.34 -26.19 -5.26
N TYR A 31 -21.06 -26.25 -6.54
CA TYR A 31 -21.63 -25.30 -7.50
C TYR A 31 -23.14 -25.38 -7.55
N ALA A 32 -23.75 -26.57 -7.37
CA ALA A 32 -25.19 -26.72 -7.27
C ALA A 32 -25.75 -26.05 -6.01
N ASP A 33 -25.15 -26.29 -4.84
CA ASP A 33 -25.55 -25.65 -3.59
C ASP A 33 -25.46 -24.13 -3.68
N LEU A 34 -24.37 -23.62 -4.28
CA LEU A 34 -24.15 -22.20 -4.42
C LEU A 34 -25.23 -21.53 -5.30
N ALA A 35 -25.58 -22.14 -6.44
CA ALA A 35 -26.62 -21.64 -7.32
C ALA A 35 -28.00 -21.69 -6.66
N GLU A 36 -28.32 -22.81 -5.97
CA GLU A 36 -29.59 -22.96 -5.24
C GLU A 36 -29.71 -21.92 -4.13
N LYS A 37 -28.67 -21.78 -3.30
CA LYS A 37 -28.65 -20.80 -2.20
C LYS A 37 -28.75 -19.37 -2.70
N ALA A 38 -28.03 -19.01 -3.77
CA ALA A 38 -28.12 -17.68 -4.37
C ALA A 38 -29.57 -17.39 -4.86
N LEU A 39 -30.23 -18.37 -5.52
CA LEU A 39 -31.59 -18.23 -5.96
C LEU A 39 -32.58 -18.06 -4.79
N GLN A 40 -32.46 -18.91 -3.75
CA GLN A 40 -33.31 -18.83 -2.55
C GLN A 40 -33.17 -17.48 -1.87
N PHE A 41 -31.92 -16.98 -1.77
CA PHE A 41 -31.63 -15.69 -1.18
C PHE A 41 -32.25 -14.54 -1.97
N ALA A 42 -32.08 -14.52 -3.29
CA ALA A 42 -32.65 -13.52 -4.18
C ALA A 42 -34.19 -13.49 -4.09
N GLN A 43 -34.84 -14.66 -4.05
CA GLN A 43 -36.29 -14.78 -3.88
C GLN A 43 -36.75 -14.21 -2.54
N MET A 44 -36.02 -14.45 -1.46
CA MET A 44 -36.35 -13.93 -0.15
C MET A 44 -36.16 -12.41 -0.04
N LEU A 45 -35.15 -11.84 -0.70
CA LEU A 45 -35.01 -10.37 -0.82
C LEU A 45 -36.21 -9.78 -1.55
N ARG A 46 -36.63 -10.38 -2.68
CA ARG A 46 -37.81 -9.96 -3.43
C ARG A 46 -39.08 -9.98 -2.57
N ASP A 47 -39.28 -11.05 -1.81
CA ASP A 47 -40.48 -11.21 -0.95
C ASP A 47 -40.51 -10.16 0.20
N ARG A 48 -39.37 -9.56 0.50
CA ARG A 48 -39.24 -8.41 1.40
C ARG A 48 -39.39 -7.06 0.69
N GLY A 49 -39.72 -7.06 -0.60
CA GLY A 49 -39.91 -5.86 -1.39
C GLY A 49 -38.65 -5.27 -2.00
N VAL A 50 -37.51 -5.97 -1.91
CA VAL A 50 -36.26 -5.53 -2.58
C VAL A 50 -36.40 -5.71 -4.08
N VAL A 51 -36.09 -4.67 -4.85
CA VAL A 51 -36.09 -4.69 -6.31
C VAL A 51 -34.67 -4.68 -6.87
N LYS A 52 -34.55 -4.90 -8.17
CA LYS A 52 -33.29 -5.12 -8.86
C LYS A 52 -32.29 -3.97 -8.72
N GLU A 53 -32.78 -2.74 -8.71
CA GLU A 53 -31.97 -1.52 -8.62
C GLU A 53 -31.61 -1.13 -7.17
N ASP A 54 -32.16 -1.85 -6.20
CA ASP A 54 -31.92 -1.57 -4.79
C ASP A 54 -30.52 -1.95 -4.36
N ARG A 55 -29.96 -1.16 -3.46
CA ARG A 55 -28.65 -1.38 -2.85
C ARG A 55 -28.83 -2.15 -1.56
N VAL A 56 -28.09 -3.25 -1.44
CA VAL A 56 -28.05 -4.08 -0.23
C VAL A 56 -26.64 -4.03 0.34
N ALA A 57 -26.48 -3.46 1.53
CA ALA A 57 -25.21 -3.46 2.21
C ALA A 57 -24.90 -4.85 2.78
N ILE A 58 -23.64 -5.28 2.73
CA ILE A 58 -23.17 -6.54 3.29
C ILE A 58 -22.06 -6.21 4.27
N ILE A 59 -22.29 -6.40 5.57
CA ILE A 59 -21.32 -6.12 6.63
C ILE A 59 -21.09 -7.42 7.39
N MET A 60 -20.19 -8.25 6.85
CA MET A 60 -19.90 -9.59 7.35
C MET A 60 -18.40 -9.81 7.48
N ARG A 61 -18.00 -10.62 8.46
CA ARG A 61 -16.61 -11.05 8.61
C ARG A 61 -16.19 -11.91 7.40
N GLN A 62 -14.90 -11.91 7.13
CA GLN A 62 -14.33 -12.79 6.09
C GLN A 62 -14.69 -14.25 6.38
N GLY A 63 -15.08 -14.97 5.34
CA GLY A 63 -15.47 -16.37 5.44
C GLY A 63 -16.31 -16.80 4.24
N THR A 64 -16.66 -18.08 4.19
CA THR A 64 -17.48 -18.64 3.10
C THR A 64 -18.83 -17.94 3.00
N ASN A 65 -19.49 -17.63 4.12
CA ASN A 65 -20.79 -16.98 4.17
C ASN A 65 -20.78 -15.58 3.52
N ALA A 66 -19.73 -14.80 3.75
CA ALA A 66 -19.58 -13.47 3.12
C ALA A 66 -19.48 -13.57 1.59
N GLY A 67 -18.74 -14.57 1.09
CA GLY A 67 -18.64 -14.83 -0.36
C GLY A 67 -20.00 -15.28 -0.96
N VAL A 68 -20.72 -16.15 -0.28
CA VAL A 68 -22.04 -16.61 -0.69
C VAL A 68 -23.06 -15.45 -0.65
N ALA A 69 -23.05 -14.63 0.41
CA ALA A 69 -23.89 -13.44 0.53
C ALA A 69 -23.66 -12.46 -0.62
N PHE A 70 -22.37 -12.18 -0.93
CA PHE A 70 -22.03 -11.32 -2.06
C PHE A 70 -22.61 -11.86 -3.38
N LEU A 71 -22.35 -13.13 -3.70
CA LEU A 71 -22.82 -13.75 -4.94
C LEU A 71 -24.35 -13.77 -5.03
N ALA A 72 -25.01 -14.08 -3.93
CA ALA A 72 -26.48 -14.14 -3.87
C ALA A 72 -27.11 -12.75 -4.07
N VAL A 73 -26.61 -11.71 -3.38
CA VAL A 73 -27.11 -10.35 -3.57
C VAL A 73 -26.81 -9.86 -4.99
N ALA A 74 -25.56 -9.99 -5.44
CA ALA A 74 -25.13 -9.51 -6.75
C ALA A 74 -25.79 -10.26 -7.93
N SER A 75 -26.33 -11.46 -7.72
CA SER A 75 -27.10 -12.17 -8.77
C SER A 75 -28.53 -11.64 -8.95
N TYR A 76 -28.98 -10.72 -8.11
CA TYR A 76 -30.34 -10.20 -8.15
C TYR A 76 -30.42 -8.67 -8.10
N CYS A 77 -29.67 -8.02 -7.20
CA CYS A 77 -29.69 -6.58 -6.99
C CYS A 77 -28.25 -6.06 -6.75
N ILE A 78 -28.11 -4.83 -6.26
CA ILE A 78 -26.80 -4.19 -6.13
C ILE A 78 -26.16 -4.57 -4.78
N ALA A 79 -25.09 -5.33 -4.80
CA ALA A 79 -24.28 -5.63 -3.62
C ALA A 79 -23.38 -4.45 -3.24
N ALA A 80 -23.33 -4.11 -1.95
CA ALA A 80 -22.43 -3.10 -1.41
C ALA A 80 -21.72 -3.63 -0.15
N PRO A 81 -20.65 -4.43 -0.32
CA PRO A 81 -19.87 -4.93 0.80
C PRO A 81 -19.10 -3.81 1.51
N LEU A 82 -19.20 -3.76 2.85
CA LEU A 82 -18.54 -2.80 3.71
C LEU A 82 -17.66 -3.52 4.72
N ASN A 83 -16.60 -2.86 5.19
CA ASN A 83 -15.69 -3.42 6.16
C ASN A 83 -16.38 -3.57 7.54
N PRO A 84 -16.49 -4.79 8.11
CA PRO A 84 -17.08 -5.01 9.43
C PRO A 84 -16.26 -4.43 10.59
N ALA A 85 -14.97 -4.15 10.37
CA ALA A 85 -14.09 -3.52 11.35
C ALA A 85 -14.03 -1.98 11.23
N ALA A 86 -14.93 -1.37 10.43
CA ALA A 86 -15.00 0.08 10.28
C ALA A 86 -15.45 0.75 11.58
N THR A 87 -15.02 2.00 11.79
CA THR A 87 -15.50 2.78 12.94
C THR A 87 -16.99 3.10 12.78
N ARG A 88 -17.67 3.37 13.90
CA ARG A 88 -19.07 3.80 13.87
C ARG A 88 -19.26 5.05 12.99
N SER A 89 -18.32 5.99 13.02
CA SER A 89 -18.35 7.19 12.17
C SER A 89 -18.29 6.85 10.69
N ASP A 90 -17.41 5.93 10.30
CA ASP A 90 -17.29 5.49 8.91
C ASP A 90 -18.56 4.78 8.45
N LEU A 91 -19.07 3.85 9.26
CA LEU A 91 -20.33 3.14 8.97
C LEU A 91 -21.52 4.08 8.80
N LEU A 92 -21.64 5.08 9.70
CA LEU A 92 -22.70 6.09 9.60
C LEU A 92 -22.60 6.87 8.29
N SER A 93 -21.39 7.31 7.92
CA SER A 93 -21.13 8.02 6.67
C SER A 93 -21.45 7.16 5.45
N TRP A 94 -20.91 5.94 5.40
CA TRP A 94 -21.08 5.05 4.25
C TRP A 94 -22.52 4.59 4.07
N LEU A 95 -23.22 4.23 5.15
CA LEU A 95 -24.64 3.84 5.08
C LEU A 95 -25.54 5.02 4.69
N THR A 96 -25.22 6.24 5.14
CA THR A 96 -25.94 7.45 4.73
C THR A 96 -25.76 7.71 3.23
N ASP A 97 -24.52 7.66 2.73
CA ASP A 97 -24.22 7.91 1.32
C ASP A 97 -24.78 6.80 0.40
N LEU A 98 -24.67 5.54 0.83
CA LEU A 98 -25.15 4.38 0.09
C LEU A 98 -26.67 4.31 0.07
N SER A 99 -27.34 4.70 1.17
CA SER A 99 -28.80 4.60 1.37
C SER A 99 -29.34 3.21 1.00
N PRO A 100 -28.86 2.12 1.62
CA PRO A 100 -29.28 0.77 1.27
C PRO A 100 -30.69 0.48 1.82
N VAL A 101 -31.43 -0.40 1.15
CA VAL A 101 -32.77 -0.84 1.62
C VAL A 101 -32.70 -1.80 2.81
N CYS A 102 -31.59 -2.52 2.95
CA CYS A 102 -31.28 -3.36 4.11
C CYS A 102 -29.78 -3.62 4.23
N VAL A 103 -29.37 -4.15 5.39
CA VAL A 103 -28.00 -4.58 5.68
C VAL A 103 -28.01 -6.08 6.02
N ILE A 104 -27.22 -6.86 5.29
CA ILE A 104 -26.94 -8.26 5.63
C ILE A 104 -25.79 -8.30 6.62
N VAL A 105 -25.96 -9.03 7.72
CA VAL A 105 -24.98 -9.11 8.81
C VAL A 105 -24.75 -10.55 9.25
N ASP A 106 -23.65 -10.83 9.93
CA ASP A 106 -23.48 -12.08 10.68
C ASP A 106 -24.52 -12.16 11.80
N SER A 107 -24.94 -13.37 12.20
CA SER A 107 -25.95 -13.54 13.26
C SER A 107 -25.47 -13.08 14.64
N ASP A 108 -24.16 -13.06 14.84
CA ASP A 108 -23.45 -12.50 16.00
C ASP A 108 -22.72 -11.19 15.65
N ALA A 109 -23.32 -10.38 14.77
CA ALA A 109 -22.76 -9.10 14.37
C ALA A 109 -22.57 -8.16 15.57
N ASP A 110 -21.52 -7.34 15.49
CA ASP A 110 -21.23 -6.31 16.49
C ASP A 110 -22.43 -5.38 16.70
N ASP A 111 -22.76 -5.10 17.96
CA ASP A 111 -23.85 -4.18 18.34
C ASP A 111 -23.70 -2.81 17.67
N SER A 112 -22.48 -2.34 17.43
CA SER A 112 -22.24 -1.05 16.77
C SER A 112 -22.79 -1.01 15.34
N ILE A 113 -22.71 -2.10 14.58
CA ILE A 113 -23.27 -2.23 13.22
C ILE A 113 -24.79 -2.15 13.28
N VAL A 114 -25.40 -2.98 14.15
CA VAL A 114 -26.86 -3.08 14.31
C VAL A 114 -27.45 -1.76 14.82
N LEU A 115 -26.80 -1.12 15.80
CA LEU A 115 -27.25 0.17 16.33
C LEU A 115 -27.12 1.29 15.29
N THR A 116 -26.04 1.33 14.50
CA THR A 116 -25.88 2.33 13.44
C THR A 116 -26.95 2.18 12.35
N ALA A 117 -27.22 0.95 11.91
CA ALA A 117 -28.29 0.70 10.93
C ALA A 117 -29.66 1.11 11.49
N ARG A 118 -29.94 0.80 12.77
CA ARG A 118 -31.20 1.18 13.45
C ARG A 118 -31.37 2.69 13.54
N GLU A 119 -30.29 3.44 13.84
CA GLU A 119 -30.32 4.91 13.89
C GLU A 119 -30.74 5.50 12.54
N LEU A 120 -30.24 4.91 11.44
CA LEU A 120 -30.60 5.29 10.07
C LEU A 120 -31.94 4.69 9.60
N LYS A 121 -32.64 3.93 10.46
CA LYS A 121 -33.87 3.20 10.14
C LYS A 121 -33.72 2.19 8.98
N ILE A 122 -32.51 1.62 8.84
CA ILE A 122 -32.23 0.59 7.85
C ILE A 122 -32.40 -0.78 8.52
N PRO A 123 -33.26 -1.69 7.98
CA PRO A 123 -33.43 -3.02 8.54
C PRO A 123 -32.15 -3.87 8.40
N THR A 124 -31.79 -4.60 9.45
CA THR A 124 -30.71 -5.61 9.42
C THR A 124 -31.30 -7.00 9.25
N ILE A 125 -30.65 -7.83 8.44
CA ILE A 125 -31.05 -9.21 8.16
C ILE A 125 -29.86 -10.12 8.47
N PRO A 126 -29.97 -10.97 9.53
CA PRO A 126 -28.94 -11.96 9.82
C PRO A 126 -28.82 -12.99 8.70
N PHE A 127 -27.59 -13.32 8.30
CA PHE A 127 -27.35 -14.21 7.16
C PHE A 127 -27.90 -15.65 7.39
N ASP A 128 -27.85 -16.18 8.62
CA ASP A 128 -28.31 -17.54 8.94
C ASP A 128 -29.81 -17.74 8.68
N VAL A 129 -30.60 -16.68 8.73
CA VAL A 129 -32.05 -16.73 8.38
C VAL A 129 -32.27 -17.31 6.96
N PHE A 130 -31.25 -17.23 6.10
CA PHE A 130 -31.28 -17.75 4.73
C PHE A 130 -31.07 -19.27 4.62
N PHE A 131 -30.42 -19.87 5.62
CA PHE A 131 -30.21 -21.32 5.65
C PHE A 131 -31.40 -22.08 6.26
N ASP A 132 -32.13 -21.42 7.17
CA ASP A 132 -33.22 -22.02 7.92
C ASP A 132 -34.58 -21.84 7.21
N ALA A 133 -34.63 -21.06 6.12
CA ALA A 133 -35.86 -20.83 5.37
C ALA A 133 -36.32 -22.13 4.70
N PRO A 134 -37.60 -22.55 4.90
CA PRO A 134 -38.10 -23.75 4.24
C PRO A 134 -38.07 -23.55 2.72
N GLN A 135 -37.82 -24.66 1.99
CA GLN A 135 -37.88 -24.66 0.52
C GLN A 135 -39.30 -24.27 0.08
N HIS A 136 -39.45 -23.03 -0.32
CA HIS A 136 -40.72 -22.56 -0.87
C HIS A 136 -40.70 -22.75 -2.38
N ASN A 137 -41.78 -23.36 -2.93
CA ASN A 137 -42.03 -23.34 -4.37
C ASN A 137 -42.42 -21.90 -4.75
N TYR A 138 -41.46 -21.11 -5.16
CA TYR A 138 -41.69 -19.73 -5.57
C TYR A 138 -42.37 -19.68 -6.94
N PRO A 139 -43.60 -19.12 -7.04
CA PRO A 139 -44.43 -19.23 -8.24
C PRO A 139 -43.98 -18.36 -9.43
N GLN A 140 -43.03 -17.45 -9.21
CA GLN A 140 -42.55 -16.56 -10.29
C GLN A 140 -41.04 -16.58 -10.42
N PRO A 141 -40.48 -16.74 -11.65
CA PRO A 141 -39.07 -16.61 -11.89
C PRO A 141 -38.58 -15.19 -11.57
N LEU A 142 -37.33 -15.07 -11.13
CA LEU A 142 -36.64 -13.79 -11.04
C LEU A 142 -36.40 -13.23 -12.44
N LEU A 143 -36.50 -11.92 -12.60
CA LEU A 143 -36.04 -11.29 -13.83
C LEU A 143 -34.52 -11.47 -13.96
N PRO A 144 -34.05 -11.95 -15.12
CA PRO A 144 -32.61 -12.14 -15.31
C PRO A 144 -31.86 -10.79 -15.23
N THR A 145 -30.65 -10.81 -14.68
CA THR A 145 -29.78 -9.65 -14.70
C THR A 145 -29.23 -9.42 -16.11
N GLN A 146 -28.91 -8.17 -16.43
CA GLN A 146 -28.34 -7.79 -17.71
C GLN A 146 -26.87 -7.39 -17.53
N PRO A 147 -26.01 -7.55 -18.55
CA PRO A 147 -24.61 -7.17 -18.45
C PRO A 147 -24.36 -5.71 -18.02
N GLY A 148 -25.27 -4.81 -18.40
CA GLY A 148 -25.20 -3.38 -18.07
C GLY A 148 -25.75 -3.01 -16.69
N ASP A 149 -26.41 -3.95 -15.98
CA ASP A 149 -26.92 -3.67 -14.64
C ASP A 149 -25.76 -3.51 -13.65
N THR A 150 -25.89 -2.59 -12.71
CA THR A 150 -24.94 -2.45 -11.61
C THR A 150 -25.06 -3.66 -10.68
N ALA A 151 -23.98 -4.39 -10.51
CA ALA A 151 -23.90 -5.56 -9.62
C ALA A 151 -23.20 -5.25 -8.29
N LEU A 152 -22.33 -4.25 -8.28
CA LEU A 152 -21.47 -3.96 -7.13
C LEU A 152 -21.26 -2.45 -7.00
N ILE A 153 -21.33 -1.95 -5.77
CA ILE A 153 -20.85 -0.62 -5.40
C ILE A 153 -19.78 -0.79 -4.32
N LEU A 154 -18.58 -0.25 -4.54
CA LEU A 154 -17.52 -0.20 -3.55
C LEU A 154 -17.17 1.23 -3.17
N HIS A 155 -16.88 1.43 -1.89
CA HIS A 155 -16.29 2.66 -1.39
C HIS A 155 -14.77 2.60 -1.56
N THR A 156 -14.17 3.59 -2.22
CA THR A 156 -12.71 3.72 -2.27
C THR A 156 -12.25 4.64 -1.16
N SER A 157 -11.10 4.31 -0.58
CA SER A 157 -10.39 5.14 0.41
C SER A 157 -9.78 6.39 -0.23
N GLY A 158 -10.54 7.09 -1.09
CA GLY A 158 -10.04 8.22 -1.88
C GLY A 158 -9.17 9.19 -1.08
N THR A 159 -8.20 9.79 -1.74
CA THR A 159 -7.32 10.88 -1.24
C THR A 159 -8.08 12.17 -0.85
N THR A 160 -9.41 12.16 -0.92
CA THR A 160 -10.31 13.23 -0.50
C THR A 160 -10.96 12.87 0.85
N ALA A 161 -11.43 13.87 1.59
CA ALA A 161 -12.06 13.69 2.92
C ALA A 161 -13.28 12.73 2.90
N LYS A 162 -13.91 12.51 1.74
CA LYS A 162 -15.07 11.63 1.57
C LYS A 162 -14.74 10.47 0.62
N ALA A 163 -15.07 9.25 1.04
CA ALA A 163 -14.94 8.05 0.21
C ALA A 163 -15.81 8.18 -1.06
N LYS A 164 -15.27 7.75 -2.21
CA LYS A 164 -16.00 7.76 -3.47
C LYS A 164 -16.71 6.42 -3.68
N MET A 165 -17.93 6.44 -4.18
CA MET A 165 -18.67 5.23 -4.55
C MET A 165 -18.45 4.89 -6.02
N VAL A 166 -17.90 3.71 -6.28
CA VAL A 166 -17.62 3.18 -7.61
C VAL A 166 -18.70 2.15 -7.98
N PRO A 167 -19.62 2.46 -8.90
CA PRO A 167 -20.54 1.48 -9.44
C PRO A 167 -19.86 0.62 -10.48
N LEU A 168 -20.04 -0.70 -10.38
CA LEU A 168 -19.51 -1.68 -11.32
C LEU A 168 -20.64 -2.55 -11.85
N THR A 169 -20.74 -2.65 -13.15
CA THR A 169 -21.73 -3.50 -13.82
C THR A 169 -21.29 -4.97 -13.82
N HIS A 170 -22.23 -5.88 -14.07
CA HIS A 170 -21.91 -7.28 -14.32
C HIS A 170 -20.84 -7.41 -15.40
N ALA A 171 -21.00 -6.68 -16.52
CA ALA A 171 -20.03 -6.69 -17.62
C ALA A 171 -18.64 -6.27 -17.17
N ASN A 172 -18.51 -5.22 -16.33
CA ASN A 172 -17.21 -4.80 -15.80
C ASN A 172 -16.54 -5.91 -14.97
N LEU A 173 -17.29 -6.50 -14.03
CA LEU A 173 -16.79 -7.55 -13.15
C LEU A 173 -16.37 -8.79 -13.94
N MET A 174 -17.21 -9.25 -14.87
CA MET A 174 -16.94 -10.45 -15.66
C MET A 174 -15.82 -10.24 -16.68
N ALA A 175 -15.67 -9.04 -17.25
CA ALA A 175 -14.53 -8.70 -18.09
C ALA A 175 -13.22 -8.78 -17.31
N SER A 176 -13.15 -8.15 -16.15
CA SER A 176 -11.95 -8.18 -15.31
C SER A 176 -11.64 -9.59 -14.78
N ALA A 177 -12.65 -10.36 -14.36
CA ALA A 177 -12.45 -11.75 -13.95
C ALA A 177 -11.85 -12.60 -15.08
N ARG A 178 -12.30 -12.41 -16.34
CA ARG A 178 -11.69 -13.06 -17.53
C ARG A 178 -10.22 -12.67 -17.69
N ASN A 179 -9.91 -11.39 -17.61
CA ASN A 179 -8.53 -10.90 -17.72
C ASN A 179 -7.60 -11.59 -16.70
N VAL A 180 -8.04 -11.69 -15.44
CA VAL A 180 -7.29 -12.42 -14.39
C VAL A 180 -7.12 -13.89 -14.74
N THR A 181 -8.19 -14.57 -15.17
CA THR A 181 -8.11 -16.00 -15.51
C THR A 181 -7.17 -16.28 -16.68
N GLU A 182 -7.12 -15.41 -17.66
CA GLU A 182 -6.24 -15.55 -18.83
C GLU A 182 -4.78 -15.35 -18.47
N VAL A 183 -4.46 -14.30 -17.75
CA VAL A 183 -3.08 -14.00 -17.33
C VAL A 183 -2.53 -15.07 -16.41
N LEU A 184 -3.30 -15.50 -15.40
CA LEU A 184 -2.89 -16.52 -14.44
C LEU A 184 -3.10 -17.96 -14.97
N ARG A 185 -3.65 -18.10 -16.19
CA ARG A 185 -3.99 -19.40 -16.80
C ARG A 185 -4.73 -20.31 -15.83
N LEU A 186 -5.78 -19.74 -15.18
CA LEU A 186 -6.58 -20.50 -14.23
C LEU A 186 -7.41 -21.55 -14.96
N ASP A 187 -7.55 -22.72 -14.35
CA ASP A 187 -8.37 -23.81 -14.86
C ASP A 187 -9.24 -24.48 -13.78
N ILE A 188 -9.88 -25.58 -14.15
CA ILE A 188 -10.81 -26.31 -13.28
C ILE A 188 -10.12 -26.93 -12.06
N ASP A 189 -8.84 -27.27 -12.17
CA ASP A 189 -8.10 -27.94 -11.09
C ASP A 189 -7.50 -26.96 -10.09
N ASP A 190 -7.61 -25.65 -10.40
CA ASP A 190 -7.10 -24.63 -9.50
C ASP A 190 -7.93 -24.48 -8.23
N THR A 191 -7.21 -24.35 -7.13
CA THR A 191 -7.75 -24.03 -5.81
C THR A 191 -7.09 -22.75 -5.31
N CYS A 192 -7.90 -21.70 -5.13
CA CYS A 192 -7.46 -20.40 -4.61
C CYS A 192 -7.54 -20.36 -3.09
N LEU A 193 -6.46 -20.04 -2.41
CA LEU A 193 -6.52 -19.59 -1.01
C LEU A 193 -6.80 -18.07 -1.00
N CYS A 194 -8.05 -17.70 -0.73
CA CYS A 194 -8.52 -16.32 -0.74
C CYS A 194 -8.37 -15.69 0.65
N ILE A 195 -7.25 -15.00 0.86
CA ILE A 195 -6.97 -14.24 2.09
C ILE A 195 -7.32 -12.75 1.97
N MET A 196 -7.76 -12.32 0.78
CA MET A 196 -8.19 -10.94 0.55
C MET A 196 -9.66 -10.77 0.89
N PRO A 197 -10.03 -9.67 1.60
CA PRO A 197 -11.41 -9.46 2.04
C PRO A 197 -12.41 -9.28 0.89
N PHE A 198 -13.67 -9.74 1.08
CA PHE A 198 -14.75 -9.59 0.10
C PHE A 198 -15.44 -8.21 0.13
N PHE A 199 -14.95 -7.27 0.91
CA PHE A 199 -15.29 -5.85 0.77
C PHE A 199 -14.27 -5.06 -0.07
N HIS A 200 -13.32 -5.76 -0.70
CA HIS A 200 -12.36 -5.23 -1.66
C HIS A 200 -12.48 -5.90 -3.02
N ILE A 201 -12.27 -5.09 -4.07
CA ILE A 201 -12.32 -5.57 -5.45
C ILE A 201 -11.29 -6.71 -5.71
N HIS A 202 -10.14 -6.68 -5.04
CA HIS A 202 -9.11 -7.72 -5.12
C HIS A 202 -9.65 -9.09 -4.64
N GLY A 203 -10.32 -9.15 -3.50
CA GLY A 203 -10.95 -10.38 -3.01
C GLY A 203 -12.10 -10.84 -3.91
N ILE A 204 -12.95 -9.91 -4.32
CA ILE A 204 -14.15 -10.21 -5.13
C ILE A 204 -13.77 -10.65 -6.55
N VAL A 205 -13.00 -9.88 -7.28
CA VAL A 205 -12.69 -10.15 -8.69
C VAL A 205 -11.38 -10.92 -8.83
N GLY A 206 -10.31 -10.44 -8.19
CA GLY A 206 -8.98 -11.02 -8.31
C GLY A 206 -8.87 -12.45 -7.76
N SER A 207 -9.75 -12.83 -6.83
CA SER A 207 -9.76 -14.17 -6.25
C SER A 207 -11.08 -14.91 -6.53
N LEU A 208 -12.21 -14.41 -6.03
CA LEU A 208 -13.50 -15.13 -6.06
C LEU A 208 -14.02 -15.34 -7.48
N LEU A 209 -14.36 -14.27 -8.20
CA LEU A 209 -14.99 -14.41 -9.53
C LEU A 209 -14.04 -15.03 -10.55
N ALA A 210 -12.74 -14.71 -10.50
CA ALA A 210 -11.75 -15.33 -11.39
C ALA A 210 -11.70 -16.85 -11.23
N THR A 211 -11.67 -17.35 -9.98
CA THR A 211 -11.66 -18.79 -9.70
C THR A 211 -12.95 -19.46 -10.12
N LEU A 212 -14.11 -18.89 -9.75
CA LEU A 212 -15.41 -19.48 -10.09
C LEU A 212 -15.65 -19.51 -11.60
N LEU A 213 -15.16 -18.52 -12.34
CA LEU A 213 -15.28 -18.47 -13.80
C LEU A 213 -14.66 -19.70 -14.47
N ARG A 214 -13.58 -20.23 -13.91
CA ARG A 214 -12.91 -21.45 -14.39
C ARG A 214 -13.32 -22.73 -13.69
N ARG A 215 -14.36 -22.69 -12.86
CA ARG A 215 -14.82 -23.83 -12.07
C ARG A 215 -13.80 -24.34 -11.04
N GLY A 216 -12.89 -23.47 -10.60
CA GLY A 216 -11.95 -23.75 -9.53
C GLY A 216 -12.62 -23.85 -8.16
N THR A 217 -11.86 -24.12 -7.13
CA THR A 217 -12.30 -24.13 -5.74
C THR A 217 -11.74 -22.94 -4.97
N ILE A 218 -12.52 -22.33 -4.11
CA ILE A 218 -12.10 -21.24 -3.24
C ILE A 218 -12.01 -21.74 -1.80
N LEU A 219 -10.85 -21.56 -1.19
CA LEU A 219 -10.61 -21.74 0.25
C LEU A 219 -10.65 -20.37 0.91
N VAL A 220 -11.54 -20.17 1.87
CA VAL A 220 -11.73 -18.88 2.54
C VAL A 220 -11.51 -19.05 4.04
N PRO A 221 -10.38 -18.62 4.61
CA PRO A 221 -10.20 -18.57 6.05
C PRO A 221 -11.02 -17.42 6.65
N GLU A 222 -11.47 -17.58 7.89
CA GLU A 222 -12.21 -16.54 8.63
C GLU A 222 -11.33 -15.36 9.01
N ALA A 223 -10.02 -15.57 9.18
CA ALA A 223 -9.03 -14.55 9.45
C ALA A 223 -7.70 -14.94 8.82
N PHE A 224 -6.91 -13.93 8.47
CA PHE A 224 -5.52 -14.14 8.07
C PHE A 224 -4.61 -14.08 9.29
N GLU A 225 -4.06 -15.27 9.64
CA GLU A 225 -2.87 -15.39 10.49
C GLU A 225 -1.88 -16.32 9.81
N PRO A 226 -0.55 -16.04 9.89
CA PRO A 226 0.45 -16.86 9.20
C PRO A 226 0.36 -18.35 9.54
N GLU A 227 0.13 -18.71 10.80
CA GLU A 227 -0.03 -20.11 11.23
C GLU A 227 -1.22 -20.79 10.54
N ILE A 228 -2.34 -20.08 10.42
CA ILE A 228 -3.54 -20.57 9.74
C ILE A 228 -3.26 -20.74 8.26
N PHE A 229 -2.58 -19.77 7.64
CA PHE A 229 -2.18 -19.81 6.24
C PHE A 229 -1.35 -21.06 5.93
N PHE A 230 -0.29 -21.33 6.69
CA PHE A 230 0.57 -22.51 6.49
C PHE A 230 -0.13 -23.82 6.77
N ARG A 231 -0.99 -23.88 7.78
CA ARG A 231 -1.83 -25.06 8.03
C ARG A 231 -2.73 -25.36 6.83
N ILE A 232 -3.39 -24.35 6.24
CA ILE A 232 -4.24 -24.52 5.06
C ILE A 232 -3.40 -24.95 3.85
N LEU A 233 -2.21 -24.39 3.65
CA LEU A 233 -1.30 -24.82 2.58
C LEU A 233 -1.00 -26.32 2.68
N HIS A 234 -0.78 -26.83 3.88
CA HIS A 234 -0.47 -28.25 4.13
C HIS A 234 -1.70 -29.15 3.98
N GLU A 235 -2.82 -28.80 4.65
CA GLU A 235 -4.02 -29.66 4.75
C GLU A 235 -4.88 -29.65 3.49
N HIS A 236 -5.02 -28.47 2.87
CA HIS A 236 -5.94 -28.26 1.75
C HIS A 236 -5.27 -28.08 0.39
N ARG A 237 -3.95 -27.94 0.38
CA ARG A 237 -3.09 -27.91 -0.82
C ARG A 237 -3.61 -26.97 -1.93
N PRO A 238 -3.84 -25.66 -1.65
CA PRO A 238 -4.21 -24.71 -2.69
C PRO A 238 -3.11 -24.61 -3.75
N THR A 239 -3.52 -24.33 -5.00
CA THR A 239 -2.58 -24.18 -6.14
C THR A 239 -2.08 -22.76 -6.32
N TRP A 240 -2.77 -21.80 -5.74
CA TRP A 240 -2.36 -20.40 -5.77
C TRP A 240 -3.03 -19.58 -4.68
N TYR A 241 -2.45 -18.43 -4.40
CA TYR A 241 -3.09 -17.40 -3.59
C TYR A 241 -2.77 -16.01 -4.13
N SER A 242 -3.59 -15.03 -3.72
CA SER A 242 -3.39 -13.64 -4.04
C SER A 242 -3.37 -12.79 -2.78
N ALA A 243 -2.42 -11.84 -2.71
CA ALA A 243 -2.26 -10.98 -1.53
C ALA A 243 -1.69 -9.61 -1.86
N VAL A 244 -1.78 -8.71 -0.89
CA VAL A 244 -1.07 -7.42 -0.89
C VAL A 244 0.34 -7.60 -0.30
N PRO A 245 1.31 -6.71 -0.62
CA PRO A 245 2.69 -6.83 -0.15
C PRO A 245 2.84 -6.96 1.36
N THR A 246 2.00 -6.31 2.15
CA THR A 246 2.03 -6.41 3.62
C THR A 246 1.72 -7.82 4.13
N LEU A 247 0.81 -8.54 3.47
CA LEU A 247 0.53 -9.94 3.81
C LEU A 247 1.68 -10.86 3.38
N HIS A 248 2.28 -10.62 2.22
CA HIS A 248 3.48 -11.34 1.78
C HIS A 248 4.63 -11.18 2.78
N GLN A 249 4.85 -9.98 3.30
CA GLN A 249 5.87 -9.72 4.32
C GLN A 249 5.58 -10.47 5.62
N ARG A 250 4.32 -10.50 6.08
CA ARG A 250 3.93 -11.30 7.27
C ARG A 250 4.16 -12.79 7.06
N ILE A 251 3.84 -13.32 5.87
CA ILE A 251 4.11 -14.72 5.49
C ILE A 251 5.63 -15.00 5.54
N LEU A 252 6.45 -14.15 4.94
CA LEU A 252 7.90 -14.30 4.92
C LEU A 252 8.51 -14.20 6.32
N SER A 253 8.05 -13.24 7.13
CA SER A 253 8.53 -13.08 8.51
C SER A 253 8.22 -14.32 9.37
N TYR A 254 7.07 -14.94 9.18
CA TYR A 254 6.74 -16.19 9.87
C TYR A 254 7.64 -17.34 9.40
N LEU A 255 7.94 -17.43 8.10
CA LEU A 255 8.85 -18.45 7.56
C LEU A 255 10.26 -18.36 8.14
N ASP A 256 10.72 -17.18 8.52
CA ASP A 256 12.01 -17.02 9.18
C ASP A 256 12.04 -17.64 10.60
N THR A 257 10.87 -17.94 11.19
CA THR A 257 10.72 -18.50 12.53
C THR A 257 10.48 -20.01 12.56
N VAL A 258 10.17 -20.63 11.41
CA VAL A 258 9.85 -22.06 11.31
C VAL A 258 10.86 -22.81 10.44
N PRO A 259 11.11 -24.13 10.70
CA PRO A 259 12.00 -24.94 9.87
C PRO A 259 11.52 -25.04 8.40
N GLU A 260 12.43 -24.98 7.43
CA GLU A 260 12.12 -25.08 5.99
C GLU A 260 11.34 -26.35 5.59
N ALA A 261 11.49 -27.45 6.34
CA ALA A 261 10.75 -28.70 6.12
C ALA A 261 9.21 -28.59 6.29
N ALA A 262 8.71 -27.46 6.84
CA ALA A 262 7.28 -27.22 7.03
C ALA A 262 6.54 -26.73 5.77
N LEU A 263 7.23 -26.48 4.66
CA LEU A 263 6.71 -25.85 3.44
C LEU A 263 6.02 -26.79 2.44
N GLY A 264 5.60 -28.00 2.82
CA GLY A 264 4.97 -28.97 1.91
C GLY A 264 3.71 -28.45 1.18
N HIS A 265 3.86 -27.57 0.19
CA HIS A 265 2.77 -26.99 -0.61
C HIS A 265 2.74 -27.50 -2.06
N VAL A 266 1.66 -27.19 -2.79
CA VAL A 266 1.48 -27.43 -4.23
C VAL A 266 1.18 -26.16 -4.99
N LEU A 267 1.51 -25.00 -4.43
CA LEU A 267 1.35 -23.73 -5.13
C LEU A 267 2.05 -23.80 -6.50
N ARG A 268 1.42 -23.27 -7.52
CA ARG A 268 1.99 -23.10 -8.86
C ARG A 268 2.33 -21.66 -9.19
N LEU A 269 1.75 -20.72 -8.45
CA LEU A 269 2.06 -19.29 -8.54
C LEU A 269 1.63 -18.55 -7.26
N ILE A 270 2.21 -17.39 -7.08
CA ILE A 270 1.80 -16.37 -6.10
C ILE A 270 1.43 -15.11 -6.87
N HIS A 271 0.26 -14.54 -6.60
CA HIS A 271 -0.19 -13.30 -7.22
C HIS A 271 -0.11 -12.15 -6.20
N SER A 272 0.47 -11.02 -6.60
CA SER A 272 0.62 -9.82 -5.79
C SER A 272 -0.02 -8.62 -6.49
N SER A 273 -0.90 -7.90 -5.81
CA SER A 273 -1.56 -6.72 -6.38
C SER A 273 -1.95 -5.71 -5.30
N SER A 274 -2.55 -4.59 -5.71
CA SER A 274 -3.10 -3.47 -4.91
C SER A 274 -2.06 -2.54 -4.28
N ALA A 275 -0.78 -2.89 -4.26
CA ALA A 275 0.32 -2.02 -3.87
C ALA A 275 1.62 -2.49 -4.55
N ALA A 276 2.62 -1.63 -4.61
CA ALA A 276 3.92 -1.96 -5.19
C ALA A 276 4.62 -3.06 -4.37
N LEU A 277 5.09 -4.11 -5.03
CA LEU A 277 5.87 -5.18 -4.42
C LEU A 277 7.36 -4.86 -4.55
N SER A 278 8.06 -4.73 -3.42
CA SER A 278 9.50 -4.46 -3.50
C SER A 278 10.24 -5.61 -4.19
N PRO A 279 11.26 -5.33 -5.03
CA PRO A 279 12.06 -6.36 -5.68
C PRO A 279 12.68 -7.37 -4.69
N ALA A 280 13.02 -6.93 -3.47
CA ALA A 280 13.53 -7.80 -2.42
C ALA A 280 12.44 -8.78 -1.92
N THR A 281 11.22 -8.33 -1.69
CA THR A 281 10.08 -9.19 -1.30
C THR A 281 9.74 -10.16 -2.43
N PHE A 282 9.73 -9.68 -3.68
CA PHE A 282 9.52 -10.50 -4.87
C PHE A 282 10.52 -11.66 -4.93
N ALA A 283 11.82 -11.38 -4.85
CA ALA A 283 12.88 -12.38 -4.92
C ALA A 283 12.79 -13.40 -3.77
N ARG A 284 12.53 -12.92 -2.53
CA ARG A 284 12.38 -13.80 -1.37
C ARG A 284 11.17 -14.73 -1.46
N LEU A 285 10.06 -14.27 -2.01
CA LEU A 285 8.89 -15.13 -2.24
C LEU A 285 9.23 -16.25 -3.24
N GLU A 286 9.87 -15.93 -4.36
CA GLU A 286 10.29 -16.94 -5.34
C GLU A 286 11.32 -17.92 -4.77
N GLU A 287 12.29 -17.44 -4.00
CA GLU A 287 13.28 -18.27 -3.31
C GLU A 287 12.62 -19.25 -2.32
N LYS A 288 11.72 -18.74 -1.46
CA LYS A 288 11.12 -19.54 -0.38
C LYS A 288 10.07 -20.53 -0.88
N PHE A 289 9.27 -20.15 -1.88
CA PHE A 289 8.18 -21.00 -2.38
C PHE A 289 8.54 -21.76 -3.66
N GLY A 290 9.61 -21.41 -4.38
CA GLY A 290 10.02 -22.09 -5.60
C GLY A 290 9.02 -21.95 -6.76
N VAL A 291 8.15 -20.94 -6.74
CA VAL A 291 7.09 -20.70 -7.73
C VAL A 291 7.12 -19.26 -8.22
N PRO A 292 6.65 -19.00 -9.46
CA PRO A 292 6.64 -17.64 -10.00
C PRO A 292 5.74 -16.71 -9.18
N VAL A 293 6.24 -15.53 -8.88
CA VAL A 293 5.47 -14.40 -8.34
C VAL A 293 5.00 -13.54 -9.50
N ILE A 294 3.72 -13.23 -9.54
CA ILE A 294 3.07 -12.44 -10.60
C ILE A 294 2.59 -11.13 -9.98
N GLU A 295 3.33 -10.07 -10.25
CA GLU A 295 2.95 -8.72 -9.84
C GLU A 295 1.97 -8.14 -10.84
N ALA A 296 0.89 -7.52 -10.32
CA ALA A 296 -0.18 -6.95 -11.11
C ALA A 296 -0.62 -5.58 -10.58
N TYR A 297 -1.19 -4.78 -11.46
CA TYR A 297 -1.76 -3.47 -11.15
C TYR A 297 -3.24 -3.45 -11.44
N GLY A 298 -3.97 -2.91 -10.51
CA GLY A 298 -5.41 -2.74 -10.63
C GLY A 298 -5.96 -1.69 -9.67
N MET A 299 -7.18 -1.28 -9.92
CA MET A 299 -7.93 -0.34 -9.09
C MET A 299 -9.42 -0.71 -9.10
N THR A 300 -10.16 -0.17 -8.13
CA THR A 300 -11.61 -0.41 -8.03
C THR A 300 -12.34 0.05 -9.29
N GLU A 301 -11.96 1.19 -9.84
CA GLU A 301 -12.55 1.79 -11.04
C GLU A 301 -12.33 0.97 -12.32
N ALA A 302 -11.36 0.04 -12.31
CA ALA A 302 -11.13 -0.93 -13.38
C ALA A 302 -11.63 -2.34 -13.02
N ALA A 303 -12.53 -2.47 -12.03
CA ALA A 303 -12.99 -3.76 -11.52
C ALA A 303 -11.82 -4.73 -11.20
N HIS A 304 -10.68 -4.25 -10.78
CA HIS A 304 -9.43 -4.87 -10.40
C HIS A 304 -8.36 -4.82 -11.50
N GLN A 305 -8.41 -5.69 -12.53
CA GLN A 305 -7.27 -6.01 -13.41
C GLN A 305 -7.00 -4.95 -14.48
N MET A 306 -5.75 -4.48 -14.54
CA MET A 306 -5.27 -3.52 -15.55
C MET A 306 -3.98 -4.00 -16.24
N CYS A 307 -2.92 -4.25 -15.47
CA CYS A 307 -1.67 -4.82 -15.95
C CYS A 307 -1.30 -6.06 -15.14
N SER A 308 -0.50 -6.92 -15.72
CA SER A 308 0.10 -8.04 -15.01
C SER A 308 1.39 -8.49 -15.66
N ASN A 309 2.37 -8.87 -14.87
CA ASN A 309 3.50 -9.65 -15.36
C ASN A 309 2.99 -11.01 -15.86
N PRO A 310 3.53 -11.54 -16.98
CA PRO A 310 3.10 -12.80 -17.53
C PRO A 310 3.63 -14.01 -16.73
N LEU A 311 2.90 -15.12 -16.77
CA LEU A 311 3.45 -16.41 -16.32
C LEU A 311 4.58 -16.88 -17.23
N PRO A 312 5.54 -17.67 -16.72
CA PRO A 312 6.54 -18.33 -17.56
C PRO A 312 5.90 -19.10 -18.74
N PRO A 313 6.53 -19.13 -19.92
CA PRO A 313 7.87 -18.64 -20.25
C PRO A 313 7.96 -17.12 -20.52
N GLY A 314 6.89 -16.34 -20.29
CA GLY A 314 6.92 -14.89 -20.42
C GLY A 314 7.92 -14.26 -19.45
N ILE A 315 8.51 -13.14 -19.86
CA ILE A 315 9.49 -12.41 -19.04
C ILE A 315 8.75 -11.62 -17.97
N ARG A 316 9.15 -11.78 -16.72
CA ARG A 316 8.70 -10.93 -15.59
C ARG A 316 9.77 -9.91 -15.28
N LYS A 317 9.39 -8.66 -15.17
CA LYS A 317 10.30 -7.56 -14.81
C LYS A 317 9.98 -7.09 -13.40
N PRO A 318 10.76 -7.47 -12.37
CA PRO A 318 10.55 -6.98 -10.99
C PRO A 318 10.56 -5.46 -10.92
N GLY A 319 9.59 -4.87 -10.17
CA GLY A 319 9.39 -3.43 -10.09
C GLY A 319 8.53 -2.85 -11.21
N SER A 320 8.17 -3.67 -12.23
CA SER A 320 7.13 -3.34 -13.20
C SER A 320 5.84 -4.06 -12.84
N VAL A 321 4.71 -3.44 -13.11
CA VAL A 321 3.40 -4.07 -12.96
C VAL A 321 2.99 -4.89 -14.19
N GLY A 322 3.91 -5.11 -15.13
CA GLY A 322 3.73 -5.96 -16.29
C GLY A 322 3.14 -5.26 -17.51
N LEU A 323 2.54 -6.08 -18.37
CA LEU A 323 1.92 -5.69 -19.63
C LEU A 323 0.43 -5.37 -19.42
N PRO A 324 -0.19 -4.52 -20.26
CA PRO A 324 -1.65 -4.36 -20.29
C PRO A 324 -2.36 -5.71 -20.39
N SER A 325 -3.34 -5.94 -19.52
CA SER A 325 -4.02 -7.23 -19.42
C SER A 325 -5.53 -7.02 -19.22
N GLY A 326 -6.17 -6.55 -20.28
CA GLY A 326 -7.61 -6.29 -20.35
C GLY A 326 -7.92 -4.94 -20.95
N PRO A 327 -7.86 -3.82 -20.18
CA PRO A 327 -8.09 -2.50 -20.74
C PRO A 327 -6.92 -2.03 -21.62
N GLU A 328 -7.21 -1.09 -22.51
CA GLU A 328 -6.19 -0.26 -23.13
C GLU A 328 -5.60 0.65 -22.05
N ILE A 329 -4.30 0.85 -22.07
CA ILE A 329 -3.58 1.71 -21.15
C ILE A 329 -2.73 2.70 -21.91
N GLY A 330 -2.76 3.95 -21.52
CA GLY A 330 -1.93 5.01 -22.06
C GLY A 330 -1.28 5.82 -20.96
N VAL A 331 -0.26 6.57 -21.31
CA VAL A 331 0.37 7.57 -20.44
C VAL A 331 0.21 8.91 -21.12
N VAL A 332 -0.28 9.93 -20.38
CA VAL A 332 -0.56 11.27 -20.91
C VAL A 332 0.14 12.36 -20.13
N ASP A 333 0.45 13.47 -20.80
CA ASP A 333 0.93 14.68 -20.15
C ASP A 333 -0.22 15.45 -19.45
N GLY A 334 0.10 16.59 -18.81
CA GLY A 334 -0.89 17.44 -18.15
C GLY A 334 -1.96 18.02 -19.08
N ALA A 335 -1.72 18.07 -20.40
CA ALA A 335 -2.68 18.50 -21.41
C ALA A 335 -3.54 17.33 -21.97
N GLY A 336 -3.28 16.09 -21.53
CA GLY A 336 -3.98 14.88 -21.99
C GLY A 336 -3.45 14.31 -23.32
N LYS A 337 -2.26 14.73 -23.77
CA LYS A 337 -1.60 14.18 -24.96
C LYS A 337 -0.83 12.92 -24.60
N PHE A 338 -0.98 11.86 -25.41
CA PHE A 338 -0.27 10.60 -25.21
C PHE A 338 1.24 10.76 -25.37
N LEU A 339 1.97 10.13 -24.47
CA LEU A 339 3.43 10.11 -24.42
C LEU A 339 3.97 8.82 -25.03
N SER A 340 5.18 8.90 -25.60
CA SER A 340 5.94 7.72 -26.06
C SER A 340 6.61 7.00 -24.87
N PRO A 341 7.06 5.74 -25.04
CA PRO A 341 7.80 5.03 -24.01
C PRO A 341 8.93 5.86 -23.38
N ASP A 342 9.30 5.51 -22.17
CA ASP A 342 10.27 6.17 -21.29
C ASP A 342 9.92 7.61 -20.84
N ASN A 343 8.77 8.15 -21.28
CA ASN A 343 8.28 9.43 -20.77
C ASN A 343 7.24 9.20 -19.68
N GLU A 344 7.41 9.92 -18.58
CA GLU A 344 6.56 9.84 -17.41
C GLU A 344 5.34 10.76 -17.55
N GLY A 345 4.18 10.25 -17.17
CA GLY A 345 2.93 11.00 -17.17
C GLY A 345 1.83 10.31 -16.39
N GLU A 346 0.61 10.83 -16.46
CA GLU A 346 -0.53 10.21 -15.82
C GLU A 346 -1.02 8.99 -16.61
N ILE A 347 -1.25 7.89 -15.90
CA ILE A 347 -1.79 6.66 -16.48
C ILE A 347 -3.28 6.85 -16.73
N VAL A 348 -3.72 6.51 -17.94
CA VAL A 348 -5.14 6.53 -18.35
C VAL A 348 -5.54 5.17 -18.89
N ILE A 349 -6.81 4.79 -18.68
CA ILE A 349 -7.34 3.47 -19.06
C ILE A 349 -8.63 3.57 -19.84
N ARG A 350 -8.91 2.58 -20.68
CA ARG A 350 -10.16 2.42 -21.41
C ARG A 350 -10.46 0.94 -21.64
N GLY A 351 -11.66 0.47 -21.30
CA GLY A 351 -12.01 -0.94 -21.53
C GLY A 351 -13.34 -1.35 -20.92
N ASN A 352 -13.74 -2.58 -21.22
CA ASN A 352 -15.01 -3.15 -20.77
C ASN A 352 -15.04 -3.39 -19.25
N ASN A 353 -13.92 -3.45 -18.59
CA ASN A 353 -13.80 -3.59 -17.13
C ASN A 353 -13.75 -2.24 -16.40
N VAL A 354 -13.73 -1.10 -17.11
CA VAL A 354 -13.66 0.24 -16.52
C VAL A 354 -15.04 0.76 -16.19
N THR A 355 -15.21 1.32 -14.98
CA THR A 355 -16.46 1.94 -14.54
C THR A 355 -16.88 3.10 -15.44
N SER A 356 -18.18 3.37 -15.47
CA SER A 356 -18.71 4.58 -16.12
C SER A 356 -18.47 5.87 -15.34
N GLY A 357 -17.88 5.82 -14.13
CA GLY A 357 -17.59 6.96 -13.25
C GLY A 357 -18.04 6.72 -11.82
N TYR A 358 -18.07 7.78 -11.02
CA TYR A 358 -18.43 7.73 -9.60
C TYR A 358 -19.89 8.15 -9.39
N LEU A 359 -20.55 7.54 -8.40
CA LEU A 359 -21.88 7.98 -7.99
C LEU A 359 -21.81 9.34 -7.27
N HIS A 360 -22.80 10.19 -7.54
CA HIS A 360 -23.00 11.48 -6.87
C HIS A 360 -21.82 12.49 -7.00
N LEU A 361 -20.90 12.29 -7.94
CA LEU A 361 -19.87 13.28 -8.23
C LEU A 361 -20.23 14.12 -9.48
N PRO A 362 -19.93 15.44 -9.46
CA PRO A 362 -20.03 16.31 -10.65
C PRO A 362 -19.19 15.78 -11.83
N GLU A 363 -19.57 16.12 -13.06
CA GLU A 363 -18.92 15.62 -14.27
C GLU A 363 -17.42 15.95 -14.31
N GLU A 364 -17.04 17.13 -13.81
CA GLU A 364 -15.66 17.60 -13.76
C GLU A 364 -14.76 16.75 -12.85
N LEU A 365 -15.36 16.04 -11.89
CA LEU A 365 -14.66 15.16 -10.93
C LEU A 365 -14.73 13.68 -11.30
N GLN A 366 -15.37 13.34 -12.43
CA GLN A 366 -15.52 11.95 -12.88
C GLN A 366 -14.21 11.31 -13.39
N GLY A 367 -13.16 12.11 -13.62
CA GLY A 367 -11.88 11.58 -14.11
C GLY A 367 -11.91 11.17 -15.59
N ARG A 368 -12.89 11.63 -16.38
CA ARG A 368 -13.05 11.25 -17.79
C ARG A 368 -12.25 12.16 -18.72
N LEU A 369 -11.72 11.54 -19.77
CA LEU A 369 -11.10 12.21 -20.91
C LEU A 369 -11.88 11.92 -22.20
N PRO A 370 -11.72 12.77 -23.25
CA PRO A 370 -12.27 12.48 -24.57
C PRO A 370 -11.88 11.09 -25.08
N GLY A 371 -12.78 10.45 -25.83
CA GLY A 371 -12.55 9.11 -26.39
C GLY A 371 -12.78 7.96 -25.39
N GLY A 372 -13.43 8.20 -24.25
CA GLY A 372 -13.77 7.18 -23.26
C GLY A 372 -12.63 6.76 -22.35
N TRP A 373 -11.56 7.54 -22.28
CA TRP A 373 -10.46 7.32 -21.35
C TRP A 373 -10.82 7.78 -19.93
N PHE A 374 -10.29 7.06 -18.94
CA PHE A 374 -10.44 7.34 -17.52
C PHE A 374 -9.07 7.63 -16.89
N ARG A 375 -8.95 8.72 -16.15
CA ARG A 375 -7.74 9.11 -15.41
C ARG A 375 -7.62 8.29 -14.13
N THR A 376 -6.51 7.59 -13.95
CA THR A 376 -6.28 6.80 -12.73
C THR A 376 -5.85 7.65 -11.54
N GLY A 377 -5.21 8.79 -11.81
CA GLY A 377 -4.51 9.59 -10.80
C GLY A 377 -3.16 9.00 -10.40
N ASP A 378 -2.73 7.91 -11.03
CA ASP A 378 -1.42 7.33 -10.85
C ASP A 378 -0.46 7.81 -11.94
N MET A 379 0.80 8.02 -11.59
CA MET A 379 1.88 8.40 -12.49
C MET A 379 2.69 7.17 -12.89
N GLY A 380 3.18 7.16 -14.13
CA GLY A 380 4.02 6.07 -14.59
C GLY A 380 4.53 6.24 -16.01
N ARG A 381 5.23 5.23 -16.49
CA ARG A 381 5.76 5.18 -17.85
C ARG A 381 5.79 3.74 -18.37
N PHE A 382 5.72 3.60 -19.68
CA PHE A 382 6.06 2.35 -20.34
C PHE A 382 7.56 2.29 -20.63
N ASP A 383 8.14 1.09 -20.55
CA ASP A 383 9.44 0.84 -21.17
C ASP A 383 9.28 0.51 -22.67
N PRO A 384 10.39 0.41 -23.45
CA PRO A 384 10.33 0.06 -24.87
C PRO A 384 9.73 -1.32 -25.17
N ASP A 385 9.70 -2.24 -24.21
CA ASP A 385 9.09 -3.57 -24.34
C ASP A 385 7.60 -3.57 -23.97
N GLY A 386 7.03 -2.42 -23.58
CA GLY A 386 5.62 -2.23 -23.23
C GLY A 386 5.26 -2.60 -21.80
N TYR A 387 6.24 -2.77 -20.90
CA TYR A 387 5.99 -2.96 -19.47
C TYR A 387 5.73 -1.63 -18.78
N LEU A 388 4.68 -1.59 -17.96
CA LEU A 388 4.31 -0.41 -17.20
C LEU A 388 5.05 -0.37 -15.86
N TYR A 389 5.62 0.79 -15.54
CA TYR A 389 6.21 1.13 -14.24
C TYR A 389 5.40 2.25 -13.60
N ILE A 390 5.00 2.07 -12.34
CA ILE A 390 4.26 3.08 -11.57
C ILE A 390 5.26 3.89 -10.76
N SER A 391 5.22 5.21 -10.90
CA SER A 391 6.12 6.12 -10.17
C SER A 391 5.49 6.69 -8.90
N GLY A 392 4.16 6.63 -8.77
CA GLY A 392 3.43 7.14 -7.60
C GLY A 392 2.03 7.62 -7.92
N ARG A 393 1.40 8.28 -6.95
CA ARG A 393 0.10 8.93 -7.13
C ARG A 393 0.27 10.43 -7.35
N LEU A 394 -0.42 10.98 -8.32
CA LEU A 394 -0.33 12.41 -8.67
C LEU A 394 -0.57 13.32 -7.46
N LYS A 395 -1.50 12.95 -6.57
CA LYS A 395 -1.82 13.71 -5.34
C LYS A 395 -0.83 13.49 -4.20
N GLU A 396 0.01 12.47 -4.28
CA GLU A 396 1.02 12.14 -3.26
C GLU A 396 2.41 12.68 -3.63
N ILE A 397 2.58 13.16 -4.87
CA ILE A 397 3.83 13.78 -5.29
C ILE A 397 4.09 15.02 -4.43
N ILE A 398 5.22 15.04 -3.78
CA ILE A 398 5.66 16.11 -2.88
C ILE A 398 6.32 17.19 -3.73
N ASN A 399 5.86 18.43 -3.59
CA ASN A 399 6.44 19.58 -4.33
C ASN A 399 7.39 20.37 -3.42
N ARG A 400 8.64 19.93 -3.39
CA ARG A 400 9.69 20.53 -2.56
C ARG A 400 10.38 21.69 -3.31
N GLY A 401 9.94 22.91 -3.07
CA GLY A 401 10.57 24.09 -3.66
C GLY A 401 10.56 24.10 -5.20
N GLY A 402 9.54 23.49 -5.83
CA GLY A 402 9.41 23.36 -7.28
C GLY A 402 9.86 22.01 -7.83
N GLU A 403 10.67 21.24 -7.08
CA GLU A 403 11.06 19.88 -7.44
C GLU A 403 9.98 18.88 -7.06
N LYS A 404 9.64 17.99 -7.97
CA LYS A 404 8.63 16.95 -7.74
C LYS A 404 9.31 15.67 -7.25
N VAL A 405 8.96 15.24 -6.04
CA VAL A 405 9.50 14.01 -5.43
C VAL A 405 8.40 12.96 -5.33
N SER A 406 8.67 11.79 -5.91
CA SER A 406 7.84 10.61 -5.68
C SER A 406 8.16 10.02 -4.31
N PRO A 407 7.21 9.94 -3.38
CA PRO A 407 7.45 9.31 -2.09
C PRO A 407 7.72 7.80 -2.22
N LEU A 408 7.21 7.14 -3.26
CA LEU A 408 7.49 5.71 -3.50
C LEU A 408 8.97 5.45 -3.80
N GLU A 409 9.63 6.33 -4.56
CA GLU A 409 11.06 6.21 -4.84
C GLU A 409 11.90 6.26 -3.55
N VAL A 410 11.49 7.10 -2.61
CA VAL A 410 12.14 7.21 -1.29
C VAL A 410 11.84 5.99 -0.43
N ASP A 411 10.60 5.51 -0.43
CA ASP A 411 10.21 4.26 0.27
C ASP A 411 11.04 3.08 -0.21
N GLU A 412 11.16 2.92 -1.53
CA GLU A 412 11.95 1.84 -2.12
C GLU A 412 13.44 1.94 -1.76
N ALA A 413 14.00 3.14 -1.77
CA ALA A 413 15.38 3.35 -1.35
C ALA A 413 15.58 2.94 0.13
N LEU A 414 14.67 3.35 1.02
CA LEU A 414 14.70 2.96 2.44
C LEU A 414 14.55 1.45 2.63
N LEU A 415 13.63 0.80 1.90
CA LEU A 415 13.38 -0.64 2.00
C LEU A 415 14.58 -1.50 1.50
N ARG A 416 15.50 -0.95 0.69
CA ARG A 416 16.75 -1.62 0.30
C ARG A 416 17.78 -1.64 1.44
N HIS A 417 17.64 -0.79 2.44
CA HIS A 417 18.56 -0.77 3.58
C HIS A 417 18.36 -2.02 4.44
N ALA A 418 19.47 -2.66 4.83
CA ALA A 418 19.45 -3.95 5.54
C ALA A 418 18.64 -3.96 6.84
N SER A 419 18.58 -2.82 7.55
CA SER A 419 17.90 -2.70 8.84
C SER A 419 16.42 -2.34 8.73
N VAL A 420 15.88 -1.96 7.56
CA VAL A 420 14.52 -1.46 7.40
C VAL A 420 13.56 -2.60 7.09
N ALA A 421 12.47 -2.71 7.86
CA ALA A 421 11.38 -3.63 7.62
C ALA A 421 10.21 -2.96 6.88
N GLU A 422 9.83 -1.75 7.28
CA GLU A 422 8.79 -0.95 6.64
C GLU A 422 9.26 0.49 6.49
N ALA A 423 8.79 1.18 5.44
CA ALA A 423 9.10 2.59 5.19
C ALA A 423 7.90 3.32 4.60
N VAL A 424 7.75 4.59 4.92
CA VAL A 424 6.81 5.53 4.30
C VAL A 424 7.42 6.93 4.28
N CYS A 425 7.58 7.50 3.09
CA CYS A 425 7.90 8.90 2.88
C CYS A 425 6.60 9.70 2.71
N PHE A 426 6.52 10.90 3.24
CA PHE A 426 5.33 11.75 3.20
C PHE A 426 5.70 13.23 3.19
N GLY A 427 4.82 14.04 2.60
CA GLY A 427 4.96 15.49 2.58
C GLY A 427 4.59 16.11 3.93
N VAL A 428 5.31 17.15 4.30
CA VAL A 428 5.01 18.01 5.45
C VAL A 428 4.96 19.47 4.99
N PRO A 429 4.07 20.31 5.51
CA PRO A 429 4.04 21.72 5.17
C PRO A 429 5.37 22.40 5.49
N HIS A 430 5.87 23.24 4.59
CA HIS A 430 7.10 23.99 4.79
C HIS A 430 6.91 25.47 4.41
N PRO A 431 7.35 26.43 5.25
CA PRO A 431 7.04 27.85 5.05
C PRO A 431 7.62 28.46 3.76
N THR A 432 8.76 28.00 3.27
CA THR A 432 9.43 28.54 2.09
C THR A 432 9.40 27.61 0.88
N LEU A 433 9.37 26.30 1.07
CA LEU A 433 9.37 25.30 0.00
C LEU A 433 7.96 24.88 -0.44
N GLY A 434 6.92 25.34 0.29
CA GLY A 434 5.56 24.83 0.14
C GLY A 434 5.40 23.49 0.87
N GLU A 435 6.12 22.47 0.41
CA GLU A 435 6.24 21.17 1.08
C GLU A 435 7.70 20.78 1.27
N ASP A 436 7.96 20.00 2.30
CA ASP A 436 9.20 19.26 2.51
C ASP A 436 8.88 17.77 2.68
N LEU A 437 9.87 16.91 2.68
CA LEU A 437 9.64 15.48 2.84
C LEU A 437 10.26 14.93 4.13
N MET A 438 9.50 14.09 4.78
CA MET A 438 9.92 13.29 5.92
C MET A 438 9.67 11.82 5.64
N ALA A 439 10.31 10.94 6.37
CA ALA A 439 10.04 9.51 6.31
C ALA A 439 9.83 8.93 7.70
N ALA A 440 9.06 7.86 7.77
CA ALA A 440 8.95 7.01 8.95
C ALA A 440 9.32 5.57 8.55
N VAL A 441 10.06 4.88 9.42
CA VAL A 441 10.50 3.50 9.20
C VAL A 441 10.22 2.63 10.42
N VAL A 442 10.02 1.33 10.18
CA VAL A 442 10.07 0.28 11.19
C VAL A 442 11.34 -0.51 10.96
N LEU A 443 12.14 -0.71 11.99
CA LEU A 443 13.36 -1.50 11.90
C LEU A 443 13.05 -2.99 12.05
N LYS A 444 13.92 -3.84 11.49
CA LYS A 444 13.89 -5.28 11.73
C LYS A 444 14.21 -5.57 13.19
N THR A 445 13.62 -6.61 13.75
CA THR A 445 13.80 -7.01 15.15
C THR A 445 15.29 -7.24 15.49
N GLY A 446 15.74 -6.71 16.62
CA GLY A 446 17.12 -6.88 17.12
C GLY A 446 18.15 -5.89 16.57
N ILE A 447 17.71 -4.86 15.85
CA ILE A 447 18.61 -3.81 15.33
C ILE A 447 18.40 -2.53 16.16
N GLU A 448 19.51 -2.01 16.69
CA GLU A 448 19.52 -0.73 17.41
C GLU A 448 19.17 0.44 16.48
N PRO A 449 18.32 1.36 16.94
CA PRO A 449 17.90 2.49 16.13
C PRO A 449 19.03 3.53 16.00
N SER A 450 19.56 3.69 14.80
CA SER A 450 20.42 4.80 14.44
C SER A 450 19.82 5.56 13.26
N ARG A 451 19.51 6.85 13.45
CA ARG A 451 18.93 7.70 12.39
C ARG A 451 19.97 8.11 11.35
N GLN A 452 21.19 8.35 11.79
CA GLN A 452 22.27 8.85 10.93
C GLN A 452 22.62 7.91 9.77
N PRO A 453 22.83 6.60 10.00
CA PRO A 453 23.13 5.68 8.91
C PRO A 453 22.08 5.62 7.80
N LEU A 454 20.78 5.71 8.14
CA LEU A 454 19.70 5.69 7.14
C LEU A 454 19.74 6.91 6.22
N ARG A 455 19.99 8.08 6.77
CA ARG A 455 20.05 9.31 5.99
C ARG A 455 21.31 9.38 5.14
N GLU A 456 22.46 8.95 5.64
CA GLU A 456 23.69 8.84 4.88
C GLU A 456 23.53 7.87 3.70
N TYR A 457 22.95 6.70 3.95
CA TYR A 457 22.65 5.74 2.91
C TYR A 457 21.75 6.34 1.80
N LEU A 458 20.74 7.15 2.17
CA LEU A 458 19.88 7.80 1.20
C LEU A 458 20.63 8.88 0.39
N LEU A 459 21.57 9.60 0.97
CA LEU A 459 22.42 10.58 0.24
C LEU A 459 23.34 9.92 -0.79
N ASP A 460 23.71 8.66 -0.57
CA ASP A 460 24.52 7.87 -1.51
C ASP A 460 23.67 7.24 -2.62
N THR A 461 22.33 7.16 -2.45
CA THR A 461 21.42 6.46 -3.37
C THR A 461 20.43 7.38 -4.09
N LEU A 462 20.14 8.54 -3.54
CA LEU A 462 19.17 9.50 -4.06
C LEU A 462 19.80 10.87 -4.28
N THR A 463 19.25 11.64 -5.21
CA THR A 463 19.60 13.06 -5.34
C THR A 463 19.25 13.82 -4.05
N PRO A 464 20.05 14.79 -3.61
CA PRO A 464 19.88 15.45 -2.30
C PRO A 464 18.50 16.02 -2.03
N PHE A 465 17.80 16.56 -3.04
CA PHE A 465 16.46 17.11 -2.86
C PHE A 465 15.38 16.04 -2.60
N LYS A 466 15.67 14.75 -2.90
CA LYS A 466 14.79 13.61 -2.61
C LYS A 466 15.05 12.98 -1.24
N VAL A 467 16.11 13.41 -0.54
CA VAL A 467 16.43 12.86 0.77
C VAL A 467 15.55 13.51 1.83
N PRO A 468 14.85 12.71 2.66
CA PRO A 468 14.05 13.23 3.76
C PRO A 468 14.87 14.07 4.72
N THR A 469 14.32 15.19 5.14
CA THR A 469 14.95 16.05 6.16
C THR A 469 15.02 15.34 7.51
N ARG A 470 14.06 14.44 7.76
CA ARG A 470 14.03 13.62 8.97
C ARG A 470 13.50 12.22 8.67
N VAL A 471 14.10 11.21 9.32
CA VAL A 471 13.63 9.82 9.33
C VAL A 471 13.20 9.47 10.74
N LEU A 472 11.91 9.21 10.94
CA LEU A 472 11.34 8.77 12.21
C LEU A 472 11.44 7.25 12.34
N ILE A 473 11.85 6.75 13.50
CA ILE A 473 11.84 5.32 13.79
C ILE A 473 10.62 5.05 14.65
N LEU A 474 9.74 4.17 14.18
CA LEU A 474 8.47 3.83 14.81
C LEU A 474 8.41 2.33 15.10
N GLU A 475 7.61 1.93 16.09
CA GLU A 475 7.27 0.52 16.31
C GLU A 475 6.36 -0.02 15.20
N LYS A 476 5.47 0.83 14.66
CA LYS A 476 4.57 0.50 13.54
C LYS A 476 4.23 1.75 12.73
N ILE A 477 4.08 1.61 11.42
CA ILE A 477 3.53 2.65 10.55
C ILE A 477 2.01 2.63 10.66
N PRO A 478 1.34 3.80 10.86
CA PRO A 478 -0.13 3.88 10.85
C PRO A 478 -0.70 3.40 9.51
N LYS A 479 -1.65 2.47 9.56
CA LYS A 479 -2.32 1.90 8.39
C LYS A 479 -3.84 1.98 8.57
N SER A 480 -4.57 1.94 7.46
CA SER A 480 -6.02 1.79 7.46
C SER A 480 -6.44 0.41 8.00
N SER A 481 -7.72 0.23 8.26
CA SER A 481 -8.31 -1.07 8.66
C SER A 481 -8.08 -2.21 7.65
N VAL A 482 -7.66 -1.87 6.42
CA VAL A 482 -7.34 -2.82 5.34
C VAL A 482 -5.83 -3.02 5.15
N GLY A 483 -5.01 -2.42 6.01
CA GLY A 483 -3.55 -2.55 5.97
C GLY A 483 -2.86 -1.60 4.98
N GLU A 484 -3.59 -0.68 4.36
CA GLU A 484 -3.02 0.32 3.44
C GLU A 484 -2.49 1.55 4.20
N VAL A 485 -1.35 2.06 3.78
CA VAL A 485 -0.79 3.31 4.29
C VAL A 485 -1.56 4.48 3.70
N GLN A 486 -2.21 5.29 4.55
CA GLN A 486 -2.88 6.52 4.13
C GLN A 486 -1.88 7.69 4.11
N ARG A 487 -1.00 7.72 3.11
CA ARG A 487 0.15 8.64 3.04
C ARG A 487 -0.20 10.10 3.31
N LEU A 488 -1.26 10.63 2.73
CA LEU A 488 -1.69 12.02 2.91
C LEU A 488 -2.14 12.36 4.33
N LYS A 489 -2.43 11.35 5.17
CA LYS A 489 -2.82 11.54 6.57
C LYS A 489 -1.68 11.25 7.55
N ILE A 490 -0.54 10.72 7.08
CA ILE A 490 0.58 10.34 7.96
C ILE A 490 1.09 11.54 8.75
N TYR A 491 1.21 12.71 8.13
CA TYR A 491 1.63 13.93 8.82
C TYR A 491 0.72 14.24 10.02
N ASP A 492 -0.61 14.26 9.81
CA ASP A 492 -1.57 14.54 10.88
C ASP A 492 -1.54 13.49 12.01
N LEU A 493 -1.32 12.21 11.63
CA LEU A 493 -1.25 11.11 12.59
C LEU A 493 0.05 11.11 13.40
N LEU A 494 1.13 11.67 12.86
CA LEU A 494 2.44 11.69 13.49
C LEU A 494 2.88 13.07 14.00
N LYS A 495 2.09 14.12 13.83
CA LYS A 495 2.48 15.49 14.14
C LYS A 495 3.00 15.68 15.56
N ASP A 496 2.44 14.97 16.55
CA ASP A 496 2.91 15.05 17.94
C ASP A 496 4.29 14.38 18.12
N SER A 497 4.62 13.39 17.28
CA SER A 497 5.94 12.74 17.25
C SER A 497 6.95 13.52 16.41
N ILE A 498 6.47 14.43 15.56
CA ILE A 498 7.31 15.26 14.69
C ILE A 498 7.78 16.53 15.40
N GLN A 499 7.02 17.02 16.40
CA GLN A 499 7.41 18.20 17.15
C GLN A 499 8.76 17.97 17.83
N ILE A 500 9.76 18.75 17.40
CA ILE A 500 11.07 18.79 18.05
C ILE A 500 10.90 19.68 19.29
N ARG A 501 11.18 19.15 20.48
CA ARG A 501 11.39 20.00 21.66
C ARG A 501 12.71 20.71 21.47
N PHE A 502 12.73 22.02 21.74
CA PHE A 502 13.98 22.76 21.75
C PHE A 502 14.91 22.15 22.81
N GLU A 503 16.09 21.74 22.36
CA GLU A 503 17.19 21.29 23.21
C GLU A 503 18.38 22.22 22.98
N GLU A 504 18.95 22.73 24.05
CA GLU A 504 20.05 23.68 23.96
C GLU A 504 21.34 22.98 23.48
N PRO A 505 22.11 23.56 22.53
CA PRO A 505 23.37 23.00 22.09
C PRO A 505 24.36 22.79 23.25
N LEU A 506 24.89 21.58 23.40
CA LEU A 506 25.65 21.17 24.57
C LEU A 506 27.16 21.51 24.47
N THR A 507 27.78 21.25 23.31
CA THR A 507 29.22 21.47 23.12
C THR A 507 29.50 22.85 22.53
N GLY A 508 30.75 23.33 22.66
CA GLY A 508 31.16 24.60 22.04
C GLY A 508 31.05 24.59 20.52
N THR A 509 31.29 23.44 19.90
CA THR A 509 31.15 23.26 18.45
C THR A 509 29.69 23.25 18.03
N GLU A 510 28.80 22.57 18.78
CA GLU A 510 27.35 22.65 18.54
C GLU A 510 26.83 24.08 18.66
N GLN A 511 27.25 24.83 19.68
CA GLN A 511 26.86 26.23 19.88
C GLN A 511 27.32 27.12 18.72
N LEU A 512 28.54 26.89 18.22
CA LEU A 512 29.06 27.58 17.04
C LEU A 512 28.23 27.26 15.81
N VAL A 513 27.94 25.98 15.56
CA VAL A 513 27.12 25.54 14.44
C VAL A 513 25.72 26.15 14.51
N ALA A 514 25.05 26.08 15.67
CA ALA A 514 23.73 26.67 15.87
C ALA A 514 23.72 28.19 15.61
N SER A 515 24.75 28.90 16.06
CA SER A 515 24.92 30.32 15.80
C SER A 515 25.10 30.63 14.31
N VAL A 516 25.96 29.84 13.62
CA VAL A 516 26.21 30.00 12.19
C VAL A 516 24.95 29.70 11.37
N PHE A 517 24.17 28.67 11.74
CA PHE A 517 22.90 28.34 11.10
C PHE A 517 21.90 29.47 11.23
N ARG A 518 21.71 29.98 12.44
CA ARG A 518 20.83 31.13 12.67
C ARG A 518 21.23 32.36 11.85
N ASP A 519 22.52 32.69 11.82
CA ASP A 519 23.06 33.82 11.05
C ASP A 519 22.88 33.64 9.55
N ALA A 520 22.99 32.41 9.04
CA ALA A 520 22.84 32.11 7.61
C ALA A 520 21.38 32.17 7.16
N ILE A 521 20.43 31.70 7.97
CA ILE A 521 19.01 31.66 7.65
C ILE A 521 18.37 33.03 7.88
N GLY A 522 18.65 33.65 9.03
CA GLY A 522 18.14 34.95 9.41
C GLY A 522 17.62 34.98 10.85
N PRO A 523 17.47 36.19 11.44
CA PRO A 523 17.10 36.34 12.86
C PRO A 523 15.67 35.90 13.18
N GLU A 524 14.80 35.75 12.19
CA GLU A 524 13.40 35.31 12.32
C GLU A 524 13.23 33.87 12.77
N VAL A 525 14.23 33.01 12.59
CA VAL A 525 14.17 31.60 13.04
C VAL A 525 14.30 31.41 14.55
N GLY A 526 14.65 32.46 15.28
CA GLY A 526 14.82 32.38 16.74
C GLY A 526 16.08 31.60 17.15
N PRO A 527 16.12 31.08 18.39
CA PRO A 527 17.23 30.23 18.85
C PRO A 527 17.19 28.88 18.12
N VAL A 528 18.36 28.39 17.70
CA VAL A 528 18.53 27.10 17.03
C VAL A 528 18.96 26.06 18.05
N GLY A 529 18.17 24.98 18.19
CA GLY A 529 18.45 23.87 19.08
C GLY A 529 19.38 22.81 18.48
N SER A 530 19.87 21.89 19.31
CA SER A 530 20.78 20.81 18.90
C SER A 530 20.25 19.97 17.74
N HIS A 531 18.96 19.66 17.75
CA HIS A 531 18.30 18.78 16.79
C HIS A 531 17.54 19.51 15.66
N ASP A 532 17.58 20.85 15.65
CA ASP A 532 16.94 21.63 14.60
C ASP A 532 17.68 21.45 13.28
N ASN A 533 16.94 21.09 12.24
CA ASN A 533 17.50 20.85 10.92
C ASN A 533 17.59 22.15 10.11
N PHE A 534 18.79 22.50 9.64
CA PHE A 534 19.08 23.71 8.87
C PHE A 534 18.09 23.95 7.71
N PHE A 535 17.82 22.92 6.94
CA PHE A 535 16.93 23.00 5.79
C PHE A 535 15.45 23.11 6.21
N SER A 536 15.03 22.40 7.25
CA SER A 536 13.67 22.50 7.79
C SER A 536 13.36 23.87 8.43
N MET A 537 14.39 24.59 8.87
CA MET A 537 14.26 25.96 9.35
C MET A 537 14.20 27.01 8.23
N GLY A 538 14.33 26.60 6.97
CA GLY A 538 14.28 27.47 5.81
C GLY A 538 15.64 27.77 5.17
N GLY A 539 16.69 27.10 5.59
CA GLY A 539 18.01 27.19 4.94
C GLY A 539 17.98 26.58 3.53
N ASP A 540 18.70 27.18 2.60
CA ASP A 540 18.87 26.72 1.24
C ASP A 540 20.33 26.36 0.90
N SER A 541 20.57 25.90 -0.34
CA SER A 541 21.91 25.48 -0.79
C SER A 541 22.90 26.65 -0.82
N LEU A 542 22.46 27.87 -1.10
CA LEU A 542 23.32 29.07 -1.13
C LEU A 542 23.72 29.46 0.30
N GLN A 543 22.74 29.43 1.20
CA GLN A 543 22.96 29.71 2.63
C GLN A 543 23.84 28.63 3.28
N ALA A 544 23.69 27.36 2.89
CA ALA A 544 24.57 26.26 3.33
C ALA A 544 26.03 26.51 2.89
N THR A 545 26.24 27.03 1.69
CA THR A 545 27.59 27.42 1.22
C THR A 545 28.19 28.52 2.07
N GLY A 546 27.39 29.53 2.41
CA GLY A 546 27.82 30.62 3.31
C GLY A 546 28.13 30.13 4.74
N ALA A 547 27.31 29.22 5.26
CA ALA A 547 27.50 28.62 6.58
C ALA A 547 28.77 27.76 6.64
N ALA A 548 29.02 26.95 5.60
CA ALA A 548 30.24 26.14 5.50
C ALA A 548 31.49 27.00 5.50
N GLU A 549 31.49 28.11 4.77
CA GLU A 549 32.63 29.05 4.74
C GLU A 549 32.85 29.73 6.10
N LYS A 550 31.79 30.12 6.82
CA LYS A 550 31.90 30.68 8.17
C LYS A 550 32.47 29.64 9.17
N LEU A 551 32.01 28.39 9.10
CA LEU A 551 32.55 27.31 9.94
C LEU A 551 34.02 27.04 9.62
N ARG A 552 34.40 27.02 8.35
CA ARG A 552 35.79 26.88 7.90
C ARG A 552 36.69 27.98 8.49
N GLN A 553 36.23 29.25 8.45
CA GLN A 553 36.98 30.37 9.01
C GLN A 553 37.10 30.29 10.53
N SER A 554 36.05 29.85 11.22
CA SER A 554 36.04 29.78 12.69
C SER A 554 36.87 28.61 13.25
N LEU A 555 36.86 27.47 12.55
CA LEU A 555 37.47 26.24 13.05
C LEU A 555 38.86 25.97 12.42
N GLY A 556 39.20 26.66 11.31
CA GLY A 556 40.47 26.46 10.62
C GLY A 556 40.61 25.13 9.86
N ILE A 557 39.52 24.39 9.70
CA ILE A 557 39.45 23.12 8.96
C ILE A 557 38.58 23.26 7.72
N LEU A 558 38.80 22.41 6.71
CA LEU A 558 37.97 22.40 5.51
C LEU A 558 36.56 21.88 5.83
N VAL A 559 35.55 22.72 5.61
CA VAL A 559 34.13 22.36 5.70
C VAL A 559 33.51 22.58 4.33
N GLU A 560 33.09 21.51 3.67
CA GLU A 560 32.43 21.60 2.38
C GLU A 560 30.90 21.84 2.57
N PRO A 561 30.20 22.52 1.65
CA PRO A 561 28.74 22.64 1.72
C PRO A 561 28.01 21.30 1.79
N SER A 562 28.53 20.27 1.13
CA SER A 562 28.05 18.88 1.19
C SER A 562 28.01 18.31 2.61
N THR A 563 28.90 18.79 3.51
CA THR A 563 28.93 18.38 4.91
C THR A 563 27.69 18.84 5.66
N ILE A 564 27.15 20.04 5.38
CA ILE A 564 25.90 20.52 6.00
C ILE A 564 24.71 19.72 5.48
N PHE A 565 24.70 19.33 4.21
CA PHE A 565 23.67 18.42 3.68
C PHE A 565 23.67 17.05 4.36
N ARG A 566 24.87 16.54 4.67
CA ARG A 566 25.05 15.26 5.34
C ARG A 566 24.67 15.33 6.82
N TYR A 567 25.08 16.39 7.51
CA TYR A 567 24.90 16.64 8.94
C TYR A 567 24.12 17.95 9.19
N PRO A 568 22.80 17.98 8.96
CA PRO A 568 22.05 19.25 8.92
C PRO A 568 21.62 19.77 10.28
N THR A 569 21.99 19.16 11.40
CA THR A 569 21.68 19.62 12.75
C THR A 569 22.93 20.08 13.48
N ALA A 570 22.78 20.92 14.51
CA ALA A 570 23.91 21.42 15.28
C ALA A 570 24.67 20.29 15.98
N GLU A 571 23.96 19.32 16.54
CA GLU A 571 24.53 18.13 17.17
C GLU A 571 25.35 17.30 16.15
N ALA A 572 24.70 16.83 15.06
CA ALA A 572 25.36 15.92 14.11
C ALA A 572 26.56 16.57 13.40
N LEU A 573 26.44 17.87 13.05
CA LEU A 573 27.54 18.59 12.44
C LEU A 573 28.65 18.89 13.46
N GLY A 574 28.28 19.24 14.69
CA GLY A 574 29.19 19.47 15.80
C GLY A 574 30.07 18.23 16.10
N GLU A 575 29.44 17.07 16.25
CA GLU A 575 30.15 15.80 16.48
C GLU A 575 31.11 15.45 15.32
N HIS A 576 30.66 15.65 14.08
CA HIS A 576 31.48 15.43 12.89
C HIS A 576 32.70 16.36 12.87
N LEU A 577 32.49 17.66 13.14
CA LEU A 577 33.57 18.67 13.15
C LEU A 577 34.54 18.43 14.31
N ASP A 578 34.07 18.05 15.50
CA ASP A 578 34.90 17.68 16.64
C ASP A 578 35.80 16.48 16.31
N THR A 579 35.28 15.50 15.60
CA THR A 579 36.04 14.34 15.14
C THR A 579 37.14 14.76 14.14
N ARG A 580 36.79 15.61 13.18
CA ARG A 580 37.76 16.15 12.20
C ARG A 580 38.84 17.00 12.83
N LEU A 581 38.49 17.83 13.82
CA LEU A 581 39.46 18.63 14.58
C LEU A 581 40.49 17.76 15.30
N LYS A 582 40.05 16.68 15.95
CA LYS A 582 40.94 15.70 16.60
C LYS A 582 41.85 14.99 15.59
N GLU A 583 41.33 14.59 14.44
CA GLU A 583 42.11 13.96 13.36
C GLU A 583 43.20 14.90 12.84
N GLU A 584 42.90 16.19 12.62
CA GLU A 584 43.87 17.18 12.17
C GLU A 584 44.92 17.48 13.25
N GLU A 585 44.53 17.52 14.52
CA GLU A 585 45.46 17.70 15.62
C GLU A 585 46.45 16.51 15.71
N ILE A 586 45.94 15.28 15.61
CA ILE A 586 46.77 14.07 15.56
C ILE A 586 47.72 14.11 14.35
N ALA A 587 47.20 14.49 13.16
CA ALA A 587 48.02 14.59 11.95
C ALA A 587 49.16 15.63 12.09
N LYS A 588 48.88 16.78 12.73
CA LYS A 588 49.91 17.80 13.04
C LYS A 588 50.96 17.28 14.00
N ILE A 589 50.54 16.57 15.05
CA ILE A 589 51.48 15.93 16.00
C ILE A 589 52.36 14.91 15.29
N LEU A 590 51.76 14.02 14.48
CA LEU A 590 52.49 12.99 13.72
C LEU A 590 53.49 13.62 12.73
N SER A 591 53.06 14.67 11.98
CA SER A 591 53.97 15.37 11.05
C SER A 591 55.10 16.12 11.76
N GLY A 592 54.88 16.56 13.01
CA GLY A 592 55.91 17.13 13.87
C GLY A 592 56.93 16.08 14.35
N LEU A 593 56.51 14.84 14.55
CA LEU A 593 57.34 13.73 14.98
C LEU A 593 58.23 13.16 13.85
N ASP A 594 57.75 13.19 12.59
CA ASP A 594 58.48 12.67 11.42
C ASP A 594 59.87 13.37 11.16
N GLY A 595 60.10 14.52 11.77
CA GLY A 595 61.40 15.24 11.68
C GLY A 595 62.29 15.14 12.93
N MET A 596 61.82 14.43 13.97
CA MET A 596 62.52 14.36 15.26
C MET A 596 63.35 13.09 15.39
N SER A 597 64.50 13.21 16.10
CA SER A 597 65.28 12.05 16.49
C SER A 597 64.60 11.24 17.60
N GLU A 598 64.98 9.96 17.76
CA GLU A 598 64.38 9.09 18.81
C GLU A 598 64.56 9.70 20.23
N GLU A 599 65.60 10.45 20.47
CA GLU A 599 65.87 11.12 21.75
C GLU A 599 64.93 12.31 21.97
N GLU A 600 64.65 13.09 20.94
CA GLU A 600 63.67 14.22 20.99
C GLU A 600 62.22 13.73 21.17
N VAL A 601 61.89 12.63 20.54
CA VAL A 601 60.55 11.98 20.72
C VAL A 601 60.39 11.48 22.16
N ARG A 602 61.42 10.89 22.75
CA ARG A 602 61.40 10.41 24.13
C ARG A 602 61.25 11.56 25.13
N ILE A 603 61.96 12.67 24.95
CA ILE A 603 61.88 13.87 25.80
C ILE A 603 60.45 14.49 25.69
N LEU A 604 59.84 14.54 24.50
CA LEU A 604 58.51 15.05 24.29
C LEU A 604 57.45 14.17 24.98
N MET A 605 57.56 12.85 24.87
CA MET A 605 56.66 11.88 25.54
C MET A 605 56.77 12.00 27.08
N GLU A 606 57.97 12.20 27.64
CA GLU A 606 58.15 12.40 29.08
C GLU A 606 57.56 13.75 29.57
N THR A 607 57.59 14.78 28.72
CA THR A 607 57.00 16.09 29.00
C THR A 607 55.46 16.01 29.00
N ILE A 608 54.87 15.39 27.97
CA ILE A 608 53.41 15.18 27.89
C ILE A 608 52.87 14.32 29.05
N ALA A 609 53.61 13.29 29.45
CA ALA A 609 53.24 12.44 30.58
C ALA A 609 53.31 13.19 31.94
N ARG A 610 54.12 14.23 32.07
CA ARG A 610 54.16 15.11 33.26
C ARG A 610 53.01 16.11 33.30
N ASP A 611 52.70 16.72 32.15
CA ASP A 611 51.62 17.73 32.07
C ASP A 611 50.24 17.10 32.14
N GLY A 612 50.06 15.82 31.78
CA GLY A 612 48.79 15.07 31.91
C GLY A 612 48.49 14.56 33.33
N GLN A 613 49.36 14.83 34.33
CA GLN A 613 49.16 14.49 35.76
C GLN A 613 48.85 15.71 36.65
N GLN A 614 48.68 16.90 36.09
CA GLN A 614 48.11 18.07 36.75
C GLN A 614 46.69 18.32 36.28
#